data_06a775ba95800b2aa7613b0b6b48bb1c
#
_entry.id   06a775ba95800b2aa7613b0b6b48bb1c
#
_cell.length_a   1.000
_cell.length_b   1.000
_cell.length_c   1.000
_cell.angle_alpha   90.00
_cell.angle_beta   90.00
_cell.angle_gamma   90.00
#
_symmetry.space_group_name_H-M   'P 1'
#
loop_
_entity.id
_entity.type
_entity.pdbx_description
1 polymer ?
#
loop_
_entity_poly.entity_id
_entity_poly.type
_entity_poly.pdbx_seq_one_letter_code
_entity_poly.pdbx_strand_id
1 'polypeptide(L)'
;MCIRDSCIKMSWITNYDAAQRELLMQKVQMQMSERRFRHVLGVEETAVALAAKYGADEAKASIAALTHDYAKERPNDEFELIIRRDGFDLALLNYGNEIWHGLVGADIVQRELAIDDEEILQAIRVHTTGAAKMSLLDKIIYVADYIEPGRDFPGVKEAREIALVDLDAAVAYETKHTLLHLIEQEHKIYPKTLETYNQWVVNQK
;
A
#
# COMPACT_ATOMS: atom_id res chain seq x y z
N MET A 1 29.85 24.32 19.06
CA MET A 1 30.49 23.34 18.18
C MET A 1 29.42 22.31 17.82
N CYS A 2 28.64 22.59 16.74
CA CYS A 2 27.56 21.73 16.30
C CYS A 2 28.15 20.53 15.58
N ILE A 3 27.94 19.36 16.15
CA ILE A 3 28.16 18.08 15.48
C ILE A 3 27.03 17.94 14.45
N ARG A 4 27.35 18.16 13.19
CA ARG A 4 26.48 17.77 12.08
C ARG A 4 26.57 16.25 12.00
N ASP A 5 25.54 15.57 12.53
CA ASP A 5 25.31 14.18 12.20
C ASP A 5 25.11 14.12 10.69
N SER A 6 26.13 13.60 10.01
CA SER A 6 26.03 13.21 8.61
C SER A 6 25.10 12.00 8.56
N CYS A 7 23.80 12.27 8.44
CA CYS A 7 22.81 11.26 8.09
C CYS A 7 23.20 10.74 6.72
N ILE A 8 23.90 9.61 6.67
CA ILE A 8 24.10 8.85 5.44
C ILE A 8 22.70 8.45 5.01
N LYS A 9 22.17 9.10 3.96
CA LYS A 9 20.91 8.68 3.34
C LYS A 9 21.13 7.26 2.84
N MET A 10 20.59 6.28 3.54
CA MET A 10 20.58 4.91 3.09
C MET A 10 19.65 4.83 1.89
N SER A 11 20.19 4.59 0.71
CA SER A 11 19.37 4.26 -0.46
C SER A 11 19.00 2.79 -0.37
N TRP A 12 17.78 2.51 0.04
CA TRP A 12 17.24 1.16 0.12
C TRP A 12 17.27 0.41 -1.21
N ILE A 13 17.16 1.12 -2.32
CA ILE A 13 17.01 0.53 -3.66
C ILE A 13 18.35 0.11 -4.27
N THR A 14 19.41 0.86 -4.01
CA THR A 14 20.70 0.63 -4.72
C THR A 14 21.40 -0.66 -4.28
N ASN A 15 21.09 -1.17 -3.09
CA ASN A 15 21.72 -2.37 -2.51
C ASN A 15 20.72 -3.20 -1.67
N TYR A 16 19.47 -3.33 -2.13
CA TYR A 16 18.47 -4.09 -1.39
C TYR A 16 18.77 -5.58 -1.42
N ASP A 17 19.51 -6.02 -0.43
CA ASP A 17 19.87 -7.42 -0.18
C ASP A 17 19.11 -8.00 1.04
N ALA A 18 19.39 -9.23 1.38
CA ALA A 18 18.76 -9.91 2.52
C ALA A 18 19.00 -9.20 3.86
N ALA A 19 20.16 -8.56 4.05
CA ALA A 19 20.47 -7.83 5.30
C ALA A 19 19.69 -6.52 5.38
N GLN A 20 19.53 -5.82 4.28
CA GLN A 20 18.72 -4.61 4.19
C GLN A 20 17.22 -4.91 4.37
N ARG A 21 16.74 -5.99 3.76
CA ARG A 21 15.37 -6.47 3.97
C ARG A 21 15.12 -6.78 5.45
N GLU A 22 16.02 -7.52 6.09
CA GLU A 22 15.89 -7.84 7.53
C GLU A 22 15.85 -6.56 8.40
N LEU A 23 16.71 -5.60 8.12
CA LEU A 23 16.71 -4.32 8.83
C LEU A 23 15.40 -3.55 8.63
N LEU A 24 14.85 -3.53 7.40
CA LEU A 24 13.56 -2.91 7.11
C LEU A 24 12.43 -3.60 7.86
N MET A 25 12.40 -4.93 7.84
CA MET A 25 11.42 -5.73 8.57
C MET A 25 11.41 -5.42 10.07
N GLN A 26 12.58 -5.34 10.71
CA GLN A 26 12.68 -5.00 12.13
C GLN A 26 12.11 -3.61 12.43
N LYS A 27 12.40 -2.62 11.58
CA LYS A 27 11.83 -1.26 11.71
C LYS A 27 10.31 -1.25 11.56
N VAL A 28 9.78 -1.99 10.60
CA VAL A 28 8.34 -2.11 10.34
C VAL A 28 7.64 -2.82 11.49
N GLN A 29 8.21 -3.93 11.97
CA GLN A 29 7.65 -4.70 13.08
C GLN A 29 7.47 -3.88 14.35
N MET A 30 8.38 -2.94 14.65
CA MET A 30 8.28 -2.07 15.81
C MET A 30 7.09 -1.09 15.76
N GLN A 31 6.46 -0.90 14.60
CA GLN A 31 5.37 0.08 14.40
C GLN A 31 3.98 -0.55 14.42
N MET A 32 3.88 -1.86 14.56
CA MET A 32 2.59 -2.53 14.44
C MET A 32 2.48 -3.79 15.30
N SER A 33 1.25 -4.25 15.51
CA SER A 33 0.97 -5.50 16.21
C SER A 33 1.51 -6.71 15.44
N GLU A 34 1.76 -7.81 16.15
CA GLU A 34 2.21 -9.08 15.54
C GLU A 34 1.22 -9.60 14.47
N ARG A 35 -0.07 -9.39 14.70
CA ARG A 35 -1.10 -9.77 13.71
C ARG A 35 -0.95 -8.97 12.42
N ARG A 36 -0.73 -7.65 12.52
CA ARG A 36 -0.51 -6.78 11.37
C ARG A 36 0.79 -7.12 10.66
N PHE A 37 1.84 -7.38 11.41
CA PHE A 37 3.13 -7.77 10.84
C PHE A 37 3.05 -9.07 10.04
N ARG A 38 2.33 -10.08 10.52
CA ARG A 38 2.10 -11.33 9.75
C ARG A 38 1.37 -11.07 8.43
N HIS A 39 0.39 -10.18 8.45
CA HIS A 39 -0.29 -9.73 7.23
C HIS A 39 0.70 -9.08 6.26
N VAL A 40 1.51 -8.13 6.72
CA VAL A 40 2.53 -7.45 5.90
C VAL A 40 3.50 -8.43 5.25
N LEU A 41 3.93 -9.47 5.97
CA LEU A 41 4.79 -10.52 5.41
C LEU A 41 4.06 -11.34 4.33
N GLY A 42 2.78 -11.64 4.51
CA GLY A 42 1.97 -12.29 3.49
C GLY A 42 1.79 -11.44 2.23
N VAL A 43 1.61 -10.12 2.42
CA VAL A 43 1.55 -9.16 1.31
C VAL A 43 2.90 -9.11 0.56
N GLU A 44 4.02 -9.09 1.28
CA GLU A 44 5.35 -9.10 0.66
C GLU A 44 5.58 -10.37 -0.18
N GLU A 45 5.29 -11.56 0.38
CA GLU A 45 5.41 -12.83 -0.35
C GLU A 45 4.60 -12.80 -1.65
N THR A 46 3.35 -12.32 -1.57
CA THR A 46 2.45 -12.22 -2.72
C THR A 46 2.94 -11.19 -3.73
N ALA A 47 3.36 -10.01 -3.28
CA ALA A 47 3.81 -8.93 -4.14
C ALA A 47 5.08 -9.31 -4.91
N VAL A 48 6.05 -9.95 -4.27
CA VAL A 48 7.28 -10.43 -4.92
C VAL A 48 6.95 -11.51 -5.96
N ALA A 49 6.06 -12.45 -5.65
CA ALA A 49 5.63 -13.47 -6.60
C ALA A 49 4.90 -12.86 -7.82
N LEU A 50 4.04 -11.86 -7.62
CA LEU A 50 3.40 -11.15 -8.71
C LEU A 50 4.40 -10.30 -9.51
N ALA A 51 5.38 -9.65 -8.85
CA ALA A 51 6.42 -8.89 -9.52
C ALA A 51 7.26 -9.77 -10.44
N ALA A 52 7.73 -10.92 -9.96
CA ALA A 52 8.44 -11.90 -10.76
C ALA A 52 7.60 -12.39 -11.96
N LYS A 53 6.31 -12.64 -11.74
CA LYS A 53 5.40 -13.10 -12.79
C LYS A 53 5.15 -12.06 -13.89
N TYR A 54 4.93 -10.81 -13.51
CA TYR A 54 4.54 -9.74 -14.43
C TYR A 54 5.72 -8.88 -14.90
N GLY A 55 6.95 -9.19 -14.47
CA GLY A 55 8.16 -8.51 -14.90
C GLY A 55 8.37 -7.13 -14.26
N ALA A 56 7.90 -6.95 -13.01
CA ALA A 56 8.20 -5.78 -12.21
C ALA A 56 9.47 -5.96 -11.38
N ASP A 57 9.96 -4.89 -10.78
CA ASP A 57 11.11 -4.91 -9.87
C ASP A 57 10.71 -5.57 -8.53
N GLU A 58 11.25 -6.76 -8.25
CA GLU A 58 10.97 -7.53 -7.02
C GLU A 58 11.46 -6.82 -5.76
N ALA A 59 12.57 -6.06 -5.84
CA ALA A 59 13.07 -5.30 -4.70
C ALA A 59 12.11 -4.15 -4.35
N LYS A 60 11.63 -3.40 -5.34
CA LYS A 60 10.61 -2.37 -5.14
C LYS A 60 9.30 -2.97 -4.61
N ALA A 61 8.88 -4.12 -5.12
CA ALA A 61 7.69 -4.81 -4.66
C ALA A 61 7.82 -5.24 -3.18
N SER A 62 8.96 -5.79 -2.78
CA SER A 62 9.25 -6.14 -1.39
C SER A 62 9.22 -4.92 -0.48
N ILE A 63 9.92 -3.82 -0.85
CA ILE A 63 9.97 -2.60 -0.04
C ILE A 63 8.55 -1.99 0.10
N ALA A 64 7.82 -1.84 -1.00
CA ALA A 64 6.48 -1.28 -0.99
C ALA A 64 5.51 -2.11 -0.15
N ALA A 65 5.56 -3.44 -0.29
CA ALA A 65 4.73 -4.37 0.48
C ALA A 65 5.06 -4.35 1.97
N LEU A 66 6.34 -4.36 2.36
CA LEU A 66 6.74 -4.26 3.77
C LEU A 66 6.29 -2.95 4.42
N THR A 67 6.14 -1.88 3.64
CA THR A 67 5.89 -0.54 4.18
C THR A 67 4.49 0.01 3.93
N HIS A 68 3.64 -0.69 3.14
CA HIS A 68 2.29 -0.19 2.79
C HIS A 68 1.42 0.15 4.01
N ASP A 69 1.52 -0.67 5.04
CA ASP A 69 0.74 -0.55 6.30
C ASP A 69 1.58 0.00 7.48
N TYR A 70 2.76 0.58 7.22
CA TYR A 70 3.68 1.09 8.24
C TYR A 70 3.00 2.05 9.23
N ALA A 71 2.07 2.86 8.75
CA ALA A 71 1.35 3.83 9.55
C ALA A 71 -0.05 3.35 10.01
N LYS A 72 -0.47 2.11 9.69
CA LYS A 72 -1.84 1.64 9.88
C LYS A 72 -2.35 1.70 11.32
N GLU A 73 -1.48 1.44 12.28
CA GLU A 73 -1.86 1.37 13.70
C GLU A 73 -1.52 2.65 14.48
N ARG A 74 -1.21 3.75 13.77
CA ARG A 74 -0.97 5.05 14.40
C ARG A 74 -2.26 5.74 14.84
N PRO A 75 -2.19 6.61 15.88
CA PRO A 75 -3.33 7.37 16.34
C PRO A 75 -3.89 8.33 15.28
N ASN A 76 -5.21 8.51 15.27
CA ASN A 76 -5.86 9.39 14.30
C ASN A 76 -5.45 10.86 14.43
N ASP A 77 -5.20 11.34 15.63
CA ASP A 77 -4.76 12.72 15.90
C ASP A 77 -3.40 13.04 15.25
N GLU A 78 -2.50 12.06 15.14
CA GLU A 78 -1.24 12.22 14.40
C GLU A 78 -1.51 12.48 12.91
N PHE A 79 -2.40 11.71 12.29
CA PHE A 79 -2.79 11.93 10.89
C PHE A 79 -3.46 13.28 10.68
N GLU A 80 -4.38 13.67 11.55
CA GLU A 80 -5.05 14.97 11.47
C GLU A 80 -4.06 16.13 11.56
N LEU A 81 -3.06 16.01 12.44
CA LEU A 81 -2.00 17.00 12.56
C LEU A 81 -1.18 17.11 11.27
N ILE A 82 -0.78 15.98 10.69
CA ILE A 82 -0.02 15.92 9.44
C ILE A 82 -0.85 16.52 8.30
N ILE A 83 -2.12 16.13 8.15
CA ILE A 83 -3.01 16.64 7.11
C ILE A 83 -3.10 18.17 7.17
N ARG A 84 -3.26 18.75 8.37
CA ARG A 84 -3.38 20.20 8.55
C ARG A 84 -2.07 20.95 8.32
N ARG A 85 -0.93 20.35 8.69
CA ARG A 85 0.39 21.01 8.67
C ARG A 85 1.06 20.94 7.31
N ASP A 86 0.94 19.79 6.61
CA ASP A 86 1.81 19.44 5.49
C ASP A 86 1.17 19.67 4.11
N GLY A 87 0.04 20.39 4.07
CA GLY A 87 -0.57 20.84 2.82
C GLY A 87 -1.43 19.80 2.09
N PHE A 88 -1.86 18.76 2.79
CA PHE A 88 -2.85 17.82 2.27
C PHE A 88 -4.22 18.50 2.10
N ASP A 89 -5.05 17.94 1.21
CA ASP A 89 -6.43 18.37 1.08
C ASP A 89 -7.18 18.16 2.40
N LEU A 90 -7.70 19.26 2.99
CA LEU A 90 -8.45 19.21 4.23
C LEU A 90 -9.73 18.37 4.14
N ALA A 91 -10.24 18.10 2.93
CA ALA A 91 -11.34 17.18 2.73
C ALA A 91 -11.02 15.74 3.21
N LEU A 92 -9.75 15.36 3.33
CA LEU A 92 -9.32 14.11 3.95
C LEU A 92 -9.79 13.94 5.39
N LEU A 93 -9.94 15.04 6.14
CA LEU A 93 -10.44 15.02 7.52
C LEU A 93 -11.89 14.50 7.64
N ASN A 94 -12.63 14.40 6.53
CA ASN A 94 -13.95 13.77 6.50
C ASN A 94 -13.91 12.24 6.47
N TYR A 95 -12.73 11.66 6.35
CA TYR A 95 -12.47 10.22 6.30
C TYR A 95 -11.69 9.78 7.54
N GLY A 96 -11.21 8.56 7.56
CA GLY A 96 -10.49 7.99 8.70
C GLY A 96 -9.20 7.29 8.30
N ASN A 97 -8.64 6.57 9.27
CA ASN A 97 -7.39 5.84 9.12
C ASN A 97 -7.39 4.87 7.92
N GLU A 98 -8.55 4.30 7.55
CA GLU A 98 -8.72 3.42 6.40
C GLU A 98 -8.32 4.07 5.08
N ILE A 99 -8.33 5.41 5.01
CA ILE A 99 -7.85 6.18 3.84
C ILE A 99 -6.48 6.82 4.14
N TRP A 100 -6.28 7.34 5.36
CA TRP A 100 -5.10 8.13 5.70
C TRP A 100 -3.82 7.31 5.71
N HIS A 101 -3.87 6.03 6.17
CA HIS A 101 -2.66 5.21 6.29
C HIS A 101 -1.95 4.94 4.96
N GLY A 102 -2.68 4.96 3.83
CA GLY A 102 -2.06 4.94 2.50
C GLY A 102 -1.59 6.33 2.08
N LEU A 103 -2.54 7.27 1.95
CA LEU A 103 -2.27 8.60 1.39
C LEU A 103 -1.25 9.41 2.19
N VAL A 104 -1.43 9.49 3.50
CA VAL A 104 -0.53 10.22 4.41
C VAL A 104 0.60 9.30 4.89
N GLY A 105 0.34 8.00 5.00
CA GLY A 105 1.32 7.01 5.42
C GLY A 105 2.54 6.94 4.52
N ALA A 106 2.40 7.17 3.22
CA ALA A 106 3.55 7.25 2.31
C ALA A 106 4.53 8.37 2.69
N ASP A 107 4.02 9.54 3.11
CA ASP A 107 4.86 10.64 3.58
C ASP A 107 5.55 10.33 4.91
N ILE A 108 4.88 9.56 5.79
CA ILE A 108 5.48 9.06 7.03
C ILE A 108 6.61 8.08 6.71
N VAL A 109 6.38 7.13 5.81
CA VAL A 109 7.39 6.18 5.32
C VAL A 109 8.59 6.92 4.74
N GLN A 110 8.37 7.92 3.89
CA GLN A 110 9.45 8.71 3.32
C GLN A 110 10.31 9.38 4.40
N ARG A 111 9.67 10.01 5.38
CA ARG A 111 10.38 10.75 6.44
C ARG A 111 11.13 9.86 7.42
N GLU A 112 10.50 8.77 7.86
CA GLU A 112 11.05 7.93 8.93
C GLU A 112 11.97 6.83 8.44
N LEU A 113 11.72 6.31 7.25
CA LEU A 113 12.52 5.25 6.66
C LEU A 113 13.49 5.75 5.58
N ALA A 114 13.41 7.04 5.21
CA ALA A 114 14.19 7.65 4.14
C ALA A 114 14.05 6.90 2.79
N ILE A 115 12.83 6.46 2.49
CA ILE A 115 12.47 5.86 1.20
C ILE A 115 12.03 7.01 0.30
N ASP A 116 12.84 7.37 -0.69
CA ASP A 116 12.61 8.51 -1.59
C ASP A 116 12.19 8.07 -3.01
N ASP A 117 12.03 6.76 -3.26
CA ASP A 117 11.56 6.25 -4.55
C ASP A 117 10.06 6.52 -4.72
N GLU A 118 9.73 7.38 -5.68
CA GLU A 118 8.35 7.81 -5.90
C GLU A 118 7.44 6.68 -6.41
N GLU A 119 7.98 5.68 -7.08
CA GLU A 119 7.20 4.52 -7.51
C GLU A 119 6.75 3.68 -6.31
N ILE A 120 7.64 3.48 -5.33
CA ILE A 120 7.31 2.82 -4.06
C ILE A 120 6.29 3.64 -3.27
N LEU A 121 6.55 4.94 -3.11
CA LEU A 121 5.67 5.83 -2.36
C LEU A 121 4.28 5.94 -2.99
N GLN A 122 4.21 5.95 -4.32
CA GLN A 122 2.94 5.97 -5.04
C GLN A 122 2.16 4.67 -4.82
N ALA A 123 2.81 3.52 -4.87
CA ALA A 123 2.16 2.24 -4.58
C ALA A 123 1.58 2.21 -3.16
N ILE A 124 2.31 2.76 -2.17
CA ILE A 124 1.80 2.91 -0.80
C ILE A 124 0.58 3.85 -0.76
N ARG A 125 0.61 4.99 -1.47
CA ARG A 125 -0.52 5.95 -1.47
C ARG A 125 -1.82 5.36 -1.99
N VAL A 126 -1.74 4.47 -2.97
CA VAL A 126 -2.92 4.00 -3.68
C VAL A 126 -3.36 2.59 -3.30
N HIS A 127 -2.62 1.88 -2.44
CA HIS A 127 -2.90 0.49 -2.12
C HIS A 127 -4.31 0.25 -1.54
N THR A 128 -4.93 1.25 -0.93
CA THR A 128 -6.28 1.12 -0.33
C THR A 128 -7.39 1.53 -1.30
N THR A 129 -7.17 2.58 -2.08
CA THR A 129 -8.22 3.21 -2.89
C THR A 129 -8.10 2.89 -4.37
N GLY A 130 -6.97 2.37 -4.79
CA GLY A 130 -6.56 2.36 -6.17
C GLY A 130 -6.39 3.78 -6.72
N ALA A 131 -6.22 3.87 -8.03
CA ALA A 131 -6.21 5.11 -8.80
C ALA A 131 -6.69 4.84 -10.23
N ALA A 132 -7.19 5.89 -10.92
CA ALA A 132 -7.57 5.78 -12.32
C ALA A 132 -6.38 5.41 -13.23
N LYS A 133 -5.17 5.82 -12.84
CA LYS A 133 -3.92 5.40 -13.48
C LYS A 133 -3.05 4.73 -12.43
N MET A 134 -2.70 3.49 -12.65
CA MET A 134 -1.83 2.71 -11.80
C MET A 134 -0.65 2.17 -12.61
N SER A 135 0.56 2.33 -12.08
CA SER A 135 1.76 1.66 -12.56
C SER A 135 1.63 0.14 -12.34
N LEU A 136 2.57 -0.63 -12.88
CA LEU A 136 2.61 -2.07 -12.61
C LEU A 136 2.80 -2.36 -11.13
N LEU A 137 3.66 -1.59 -10.46
CA LEU A 137 3.90 -1.73 -9.01
C LEU A 137 2.65 -1.38 -8.20
N ASP A 138 1.94 -0.29 -8.54
CA ASP A 138 0.70 0.08 -7.86
C ASP A 138 -0.32 -1.06 -7.89
N LYS A 139 -0.53 -1.67 -9.07
CA LYS A 139 -1.44 -2.81 -9.25
C LYS A 139 -1.02 -4.02 -8.44
N ILE A 140 0.29 -4.31 -8.42
CA ILE A 140 0.84 -5.44 -7.66
C ILE A 140 0.56 -5.28 -6.17
N ILE A 141 0.85 -4.09 -5.59
CA ILE A 141 0.65 -3.87 -4.16
C ILE A 141 -0.84 -3.84 -3.80
N TYR A 142 -1.67 -3.19 -4.62
CA TYR A 142 -3.13 -3.16 -4.46
C TYR A 142 -3.70 -4.58 -4.39
N VAL A 143 -3.40 -5.40 -5.39
CA VAL A 143 -3.89 -6.79 -5.46
C VAL A 143 -3.28 -7.68 -4.38
N ALA A 144 -1.97 -7.53 -4.08
CA ALA A 144 -1.30 -8.36 -3.09
C ALA A 144 -1.89 -8.21 -1.68
N ASP A 145 -2.25 -6.98 -1.27
CA ASP A 145 -2.92 -6.72 0.01
C ASP A 145 -4.27 -7.44 0.08
N TYR A 146 -5.00 -7.48 -1.02
CA TYR A 146 -6.33 -8.11 -1.10
C TYR A 146 -6.27 -9.63 -1.05
N ILE A 147 -5.25 -10.25 -1.69
CA ILE A 147 -5.19 -11.71 -1.90
C ILE A 147 -4.15 -12.46 -1.05
N GLU A 148 -3.40 -11.78 -0.17
CA GLU A 148 -2.33 -12.43 0.61
C GLU A 148 -2.83 -13.71 1.32
N PRO A 149 -1.93 -14.68 1.66
CA PRO A 149 -2.33 -16.01 2.12
C PRO A 149 -3.20 -16.01 3.39
N GLY A 150 -3.04 -15.01 4.26
CA GLY A 150 -3.82 -14.89 5.51
C GLY A 150 -5.26 -14.38 5.31
N ARG A 151 -5.61 -13.91 4.10
CA ARG A 151 -6.97 -13.46 3.79
C ARG A 151 -7.91 -14.65 3.62
N ASP A 152 -9.04 -14.60 4.34
CA ASP A 152 -10.09 -15.62 4.26
C ASP A 152 -11.47 -14.93 4.28
N PHE A 153 -11.97 -14.58 3.11
CA PHE A 153 -13.29 -13.99 2.90
C PHE A 153 -13.92 -14.52 1.59
N PRO A 154 -15.24 -14.44 1.43
CA PRO A 154 -15.91 -14.88 0.20
C PRO A 154 -15.32 -14.19 -1.04
N GLY A 155 -14.89 -14.98 -2.03
CA GLY A 155 -14.33 -14.48 -3.28
C GLY A 155 -12.80 -14.36 -3.32
N VAL A 156 -12.09 -14.47 -2.18
CA VAL A 156 -10.61 -14.34 -2.18
C VAL A 156 -9.91 -15.42 -3.02
N LYS A 157 -10.46 -16.63 -3.07
CA LYS A 157 -9.89 -17.72 -3.90
C LYS A 157 -10.00 -17.39 -5.38
N GLU A 158 -11.16 -16.88 -5.81
CA GLU A 158 -11.38 -16.43 -7.18
C GLU A 158 -10.43 -15.26 -7.53
N ALA A 159 -10.29 -14.29 -6.63
CA ALA A 159 -9.34 -13.19 -6.82
C ALA A 159 -7.90 -13.67 -7.02
N ARG A 160 -7.45 -14.70 -6.28
CA ARG A 160 -6.13 -15.31 -6.44
C ARG A 160 -5.97 -15.96 -7.82
N GLU A 161 -6.99 -16.69 -8.28
CA GLU A 161 -6.97 -17.33 -9.60
C GLU A 161 -6.90 -16.30 -10.72
N ILE A 162 -7.70 -15.22 -10.62
CA ILE A 162 -7.69 -14.11 -11.58
C ILE A 162 -6.30 -13.43 -11.58
N ALA A 163 -5.74 -13.12 -10.42
CA ALA A 163 -4.44 -12.46 -10.30
C ALA A 163 -3.28 -13.28 -10.90
N LEU A 164 -3.43 -14.59 -11.00
CA LEU A 164 -2.46 -15.45 -11.67
C LEU A 164 -2.58 -15.44 -13.20
N VAL A 165 -3.64 -14.88 -13.77
CA VAL A 165 -3.86 -14.87 -15.22
C VAL A 165 -3.79 -13.46 -15.78
N ASP A 166 -4.46 -12.52 -15.13
CA ASP A 166 -4.61 -11.13 -15.59
C ASP A 166 -4.66 -10.18 -14.37
N LEU A 167 -3.62 -9.38 -14.22
CA LEU A 167 -3.50 -8.44 -13.11
C LEU A 167 -4.52 -7.29 -13.21
N ASP A 168 -4.85 -6.85 -14.42
CA ASP A 168 -5.84 -5.77 -14.62
C ASP A 168 -7.26 -6.26 -14.31
N ALA A 169 -7.56 -7.51 -14.66
CA ALA A 169 -8.79 -8.15 -14.25
C ALA A 169 -8.88 -8.36 -12.73
N ALA A 170 -7.73 -8.63 -12.05
CA ALA A 170 -7.69 -8.72 -10.59
C ALA A 170 -7.95 -7.37 -9.93
N VAL A 171 -7.37 -6.29 -10.46
CA VAL A 171 -7.69 -4.91 -10.01
C VAL A 171 -9.17 -4.61 -10.15
N ALA A 172 -9.77 -4.94 -11.29
CA ALA A 172 -11.20 -4.73 -11.53
C ALA A 172 -12.07 -5.54 -10.56
N TYR A 173 -11.69 -6.79 -10.32
CA TYR A 173 -12.39 -7.68 -9.39
C TYR A 173 -12.37 -7.12 -7.97
N GLU A 174 -11.18 -6.81 -7.45
CA GLU A 174 -11.00 -6.24 -6.12
C GLU A 174 -11.77 -4.94 -5.95
N THR A 175 -11.57 -3.99 -6.89
CA THR A 175 -12.24 -2.67 -6.84
C THR A 175 -13.74 -2.81 -6.76
N LYS A 176 -14.33 -3.70 -7.58
CA LYS A 176 -15.78 -3.98 -7.57
C LYS A 176 -16.23 -4.53 -6.22
N HIS A 177 -15.54 -5.54 -5.70
CA HIS A 177 -15.97 -6.21 -4.46
C HIS A 177 -15.73 -5.34 -3.22
N THR A 178 -14.66 -4.57 -3.19
CA THR A 178 -14.42 -3.57 -2.14
C THR A 178 -15.52 -2.52 -2.14
N LEU A 179 -15.89 -1.99 -3.30
CA LEU A 179 -16.96 -1.00 -3.38
C LEU A 179 -18.32 -1.57 -2.96
N LEU A 180 -18.65 -2.79 -3.37
CA LEU A 180 -19.86 -3.48 -2.92
C LEU A 180 -19.88 -3.64 -1.40
N HIS A 181 -18.77 -4.07 -0.80
CA HIS A 181 -18.64 -4.20 0.64
C HIS A 181 -18.83 -2.86 1.35
N LEU A 182 -18.21 -1.79 0.88
CA LEU A 182 -18.36 -0.45 1.47
C LEU A 182 -19.82 0.04 1.43
N ILE A 183 -20.54 -0.24 0.35
CA ILE A 183 -21.96 0.11 0.21
C ILE A 183 -22.83 -0.72 1.17
N GLU A 184 -22.60 -2.04 1.24
CA GLU A 184 -23.34 -2.94 2.13
C GLU A 184 -23.14 -2.60 3.61
N GLN A 185 -21.95 -2.10 3.98
CA GLN A 185 -21.64 -1.68 5.34
C GLN A 185 -21.97 -0.20 5.63
N GLU A 186 -22.58 0.51 4.67
CA GLU A 186 -22.92 1.94 4.78
C GLU A 186 -21.70 2.83 5.12
N HIS A 187 -20.50 2.43 4.68
CA HIS A 187 -19.27 3.20 4.86
C HIS A 187 -19.15 4.36 3.87
N LYS A 188 -18.46 5.42 4.28
CA LYS A 188 -18.12 6.51 3.37
C LYS A 188 -17.20 6.02 2.26
N ILE A 189 -17.54 6.37 1.03
CA ILE A 189 -16.73 6.04 -0.14
C ILE A 189 -15.85 7.24 -0.47
N TYR A 190 -14.54 7.02 -0.47
CA TYR A 190 -13.59 8.04 -0.89
C TYR A 190 -13.67 8.26 -2.41
N PRO A 191 -13.69 9.50 -2.93
CA PRO A 191 -13.93 9.77 -4.35
C PRO A 191 -13.00 9.03 -5.31
N LYS A 192 -11.72 8.87 -4.96
CA LYS A 192 -10.77 8.13 -5.81
C LYS A 192 -11.12 6.65 -5.97
N THR A 193 -11.78 6.04 -5.00
CA THR A 193 -12.28 4.66 -5.12
C THR A 193 -13.34 4.55 -6.23
N LEU A 194 -14.20 5.56 -6.38
CA LEU A 194 -15.17 5.62 -7.49
C LEU A 194 -14.48 5.89 -8.84
N GLU A 195 -13.44 6.74 -8.87
CA GLU A 195 -12.64 6.95 -10.07
C GLU A 195 -11.94 5.64 -10.50
N THR A 196 -11.40 4.90 -9.54
CA THR A 196 -10.80 3.58 -9.79
C THR A 196 -11.82 2.61 -10.37
N TYR A 197 -13.02 2.54 -9.78
CA TYR A 197 -14.11 1.72 -10.29
C TYR A 197 -14.50 2.10 -11.73
N ASN A 198 -14.70 3.36 -12.00
CA ASN A 198 -15.07 3.82 -13.34
C ASN A 198 -14.01 3.46 -14.37
N GLN A 199 -12.73 3.57 -14.02
CA GLN A 199 -11.63 3.27 -14.94
C GLN A 199 -11.42 1.77 -15.14
N TRP A 200 -11.39 0.99 -14.07
CA TRP A 200 -10.96 -0.41 -14.14
C TRP A 200 -12.10 -1.40 -14.30
N VAL A 201 -13.33 -1.06 -13.86
CA VAL A 201 -14.47 -1.97 -13.93
C VAL A 201 -15.39 -1.62 -15.09
N VAL A 202 -15.60 -0.33 -15.38
CA VAL A 202 -16.58 0.10 -16.38
C VAL A 202 -15.94 0.24 -17.77
N ASN A 203 -14.77 0.89 -17.84
CA ASN A 203 -14.13 1.22 -19.13
C ASN A 203 -13.38 0.05 -19.79
N GLN A 204 -13.29 -1.12 -19.14
CA GLN A 204 -12.69 -2.33 -19.74
C GLN A 204 -13.73 -3.21 -20.47
N LYS A 205 -14.96 -2.77 -20.57
CA LYS A 205 -16.02 -3.41 -21.37
C LYS A 205 -16.09 -2.76 -22.74
#